data_8fa5a6224641e1100dba7186f3b2e0c4
#
_entry.id   8fa5a6224641e1100dba7186f3b2e0c4
#
_cell.length_a   1.000
_cell.length_b   1.000
_cell.length_c   1.000
_cell.angle_alpha   90.00
_cell.angle_beta   90.00
_cell.angle_gamma   90.00
#
_symmetry.space_group_name_H-M   'P 1'
#
loop_
_entity.id
_entity.type
_entity.pdbx_description
1 polymer ?
#
loop_
_entity_poly.entity_id
_entity_poly.type
_entity_poly.pdbx_seq_one_letter_code
_entity_poly.pdbx_strand_id
1 'polypeptide(L)'
;MRCPYCFNHSNKVLDSRLTTSLDSIRRRRECFSCKKRFTTYERIEANDIIVVKKDGRREQLSREKLLHGILRACEKRPVKKERISEIVDKIELAIMNSGKEEIKSRLIGEIVMSQLKALDDVAYVRFASVYRRFHDATQFMEEVENLKSKEIVKAIIKWGSDKYYLSGLIFKELILKGV
;
A
#
# COMPACT_ATOMS: atom_id res chain seq x y z
N MET A 1 -34.14 -5.89 -2.52
CA MET A 1 -33.20 -6.74 -3.30
C MET A 1 -34.04 -7.78 -4.04
N ARG A 2 -33.73 -8.08 -5.29
CA ARG A 2 -34.55 -8.95 -6.17
C ARG A 2 -34.15 -10.41 -6.03
N CYS A 3 -35.13 -11.32 -5.96
CA CYS A 3 -34.87 -12.76 -5.90
C CYS A 3 -34.22 -13.24 -7.21
N PRO A 4 -33.12 -13.99 -7.20
CA PRO A 4 -32.44 -14.45 -8.42
C PRO A 4 -33.23 -15.53 -9.18
N TYR A 5 -34.24 -16.14 -8.58
CA TYR A 5 -35.00 -17.24 -9.17
C TYR A 5 -36.31 -16.82 -9.80
N CYS A 6 -37.06 -15.91 -9.18
CA CYS A 6 -38.37 -15.47 -9.65
C CYS A 6 -38.49 -13.97 -9.82
N PHE A 7 -37.43 -13.25 -9.59
CA PHE A 7 -37.30 -11.79 -9.73
C PHE A 7 -38.25 -10.96 -8.84
N ASN A 8 -38.98 -11.58 -7.90
CA ASN A 8 -39.77 -10.87 -6.93
C ASN A 8 -38.92 -10.06 -5.96
N HIS A 9 -39.36 -8.87 -5.57
CA HIS A 9 -38.66 -7.97 -4.67
C HIS A 9 -38.86 -8.29 -3.18
N SER A 10 -39.91 -9.05 -2.85
CA SER A 10 -40.27 -9.33 -1.48
C SER A 10 -39.50 -10.54 -0.94
N ASN A 11 -38.66 -10.32 0.05
CA ASN A 11 -37.87 -11.36 0.71
C ASN A 11 -37.60 -11.00 2.17
N LYS A 12 -37.36 -11.98 3.01
CA LYS A 12 -36.94 -11.83 4.41
C LYS A 12 -35.52 -12.31 4.62
N VAL A 13 -34.82 -11.71 5.59
CA VAL A 13 -33.51 -12.16 6.07
C VAL A 13 -33.74 -13.24 7.13
N LEU A 14 -33.15 -14.40 6.95
CA LEU A 14 -33.18 -15.51 7.89
C LEU A 14 -32.03 -15.48 8.87
N ASP A 15 -30.86 -15.08 8.40
CA ASP A 15 -29.63 -15.07 9.16
C ASP A 15 -28.69 -13.98 8.63
N SER A 16 -27.91 -13.37 9.52
CA SER A 16 -26.95 -12.31 9.19
C SER A 16 -25.68 -12.53 10.03
N ARG A 17 -24.54 -12.68 9.37
CA ARG A 17 -23.26 -12.91 10.03
C ARG A 17 -22.15 -12.11 9.36
N LEU A 18 -21.19 -11.64 10.15
CA LEU A 18 -19.94 -11.12 9.61
C LEU A 18 -19.17 -12.23 8.90
N THR A 19 -18.49 -11.90 7.81
CA THR A 19 -17.54 -12.81 7.17
C THR A 19 -16.29 -12.98 8.04
N THR A 20 -15.51 -14.01 7.78
CA THR A 20 -14.26 -14.28 8.51
C THR A 20 -13.23 -13.14 8.34
N SER A 21 -13.29 -12.42 7.22
CA SER A 21 -12.48 -11.23 6.93
C SER A 21 -12.96 -9.95 7.63
N LEU A 22 -14.14 -9.97 8.25
CA LEU A 22 -14.80 -8.84 8.94
C LEU A 22 -15.09 -7.61 8.03
N ASP A 23 -14.95 -7.75 6.72
CA ASP A 23 -15.12 -6.70 5.71
C ASP A 23 -16.50 -6.67 5.06
N SER A 24 -17.31 -7.69 5.33
CA SER A 24 -18.62 -7.84 4.70
C SER A 24 -19.61 -8.60 5.60
N ILE A 25 -20.89 -8.35 5.37
CA ILE A 25 -21.99 -9.06 6.05
C ILE A 25 -22.59 -10.07 5.08
N ARG A 26 -22.54 -11.34 5.45
CA ARG A 26 -23.23 -12.41 4.74
C ARG A 26 -24.66 -12.52 5.26
N ARG A 27 -25.67 -12.36 4.37
CA ARG A 27 -27.09 -12.52 4.72
C ARG A 27 -27.72 -13.67 3.96
N ARG A 28 -28.37 -14.59 4.67
CA ARG A 28 -29.21 -15.65 4.11
C ARG A 28 -30.63 -15.15 4.00
N ARG A 29 -31.21 -15.17 2.81
CA ARG A 29 -32.53 -14.63 2.52
C ARG A 29 -33.45 -15.72 1.99
N GLU A 30 -34.74 -15.53 2.19
CA GLU A 30 -35.83 -16.39 1.64
C GLU A 30 -36.86 -15.51 0.92
N CYS A 31 -37.14 -15.87 -0.32
CA CYS A 31 -38.18 -15.19 -1.11
C CYS A 31 -39.57 -15.53 -0.62
N PHE A 32 -40.44 -14.54 -0.44
CA PHE A 32 -41.81 -14.78 -0.04
C PHE A 32 -42.63 -15.46 -1.14
N SER A 33 -42.33 -15.22 -2.42
CA SER A 33 -43.04 -15.77 -3.56
C SER A 33 -42.67 -17.24 -3.84
N CYS A 34 -41.41 -17.49 -4.20
CA CYS A 34 -40.98 -18.83 -4.61
C CYS A 34 -40.38 -19.68 -3.48
N LYS A 35 -40.32 -19.17 -2.25
CA LYS A 35 -39.75 -19.83 -1.06
C LYS A 35 -38.32 -20.28 -1.17
N LYS A 36 -37.64 -20.03 -2.28
CA LYS A 36 -36.21 -20.37 -2.46
C LYS A 36 -35.34 -19.47 -1.62
N ARG A 37 -34.25 -20.06 -1.12
CA ARG A 37 -33.24 -19.37 -0.31
C ARG A 37 -32.05 -18.98 -1.17
N PHE A 38 -31.52 -17.80 -0.89
CA PHE A 38 -30.28 -17.27 -1.55
C PHE A 38 -29.46 -16.50 -0.55
N THR A 39 -28.18 -16.40 -0.84
CA THR A 39 -27.23 -15.68 -0.01
C THR A 39 -26.81 -14.39 -0.70
N THR A 40 -26.69 -13.32 0.07
CA THR A 40 -26.18 -12.03 -0.39
C THR A 40 -25.04 -11.60 0.50
N TYR A 41 -24.12 -10.85 -0.08
CA TYR A 41 -23.03 -10.20 0.63
C TYR A 41 -23.23 -8.69 0.52
N GLU A 42 -23.20 -8.03 1.67
CA GLU A 42 -23.23 -6.59 1.77
C GLU A 42 -21.83 -6.13 2.11
N ARG A 43 -21.25 -5.33 1.24
CA ARG A 43 -19.89 -4.77 1.39
C ARG A 43 -20.00 -3.26 1.36
N ILE A 44 -19.04 -2.61 2.01
CA ILE A 44 -18.88 -1.17 1.85
C ILE A 44 -18.46 -0.94 0.40
N GLU A 45 -19.22 -0.13 -0.32
CA GLU A 45 -18.81 0.34 -1.63
C GLU A 45 -17.64 1.30 -1.42
N ALA A 46 -16.45 0.90 -1.84
CA ALA A 46 -15.32 1.79 -1.85
C ALA A 46 -15.59 2.89 -2.88
N ASN A 47 -15.46 4.15 -2.49
CA ASN A 47 -15.54 5.27 -3.43
C ASN A 47 -14.59 4.98 -4.59
N ASP A 48 -15.11 5.02 -5.82
CA ASP A 48 -14.33 4.83 -7.05
C ASP A 48 -13.29 5.94 -7.19
N ILE A 49 -12.12 5.72 -6.61
CA ILE A 49 -11.03 6.68 -6.69
C ILE A 49 -10.46 6.65 -8.11
N ILE A 50 -10.48 7.79 -8.76
CA ILE A 50 -9.95 7.97 -10.10
C ILE A 50 -8.48 8.33 -10.04
N VAL A 51 -7.66 7.58 -10.75
CA VAL A 51 -6.22 7.84 -10.92
C VAL A 51 -5.98 8.62 -12.18
N VAL A 52 -5.44 9.83 -12.03
CA VAL A 52 -5.05 10.69 -13.17
C VAL A 52 -3.60 10.39 -13.53
N LYS A 53 -3.37 9.86 -14.74
CA LYS A 53 -2.06 9.55 -15.30
C LYS A 53 -1.29 10.81 -15.72
N LYS A 54 0.02 10.65 -16.00
CA LYS A 54 0.89 11.74 -16.49
C LYS A 54 0.40 12.35 -17.84
N ASP A 55 -0.23 11.52 -18.67
CA ASP A 55 -0.80 11.89 -19.97
C ASP A 55 -2.24 12.43 -19.88
N GLY A 56 -2.78 12.59 -18.67
CA GLY A 56 -4.12 13.09 -18.42
C GLY A 56 -5.22 12.03 -18.48
N ARG A 57 -4.93 10.78 -18.87
CA ARG A 57 -5.91 9.70 -18.83
C ARG A 57 -6.38 9.43 -17.42
N ARG A 58 -7.66 9.11 -17.29
CA ARG A 58 -8.32 8.75 -16.04
C ARG A 58 -8.63 7.25 -16.02
N GLU A 59 -8.27 6.58 -14.96
CA GLU A 59 -8.62 5.16 -14.73
C GLU A 59 -8.95 4.93 -13.27
N GLN A 60 -9.75 3.90 -12.98
CA GLN A 60 -10.03 3.51 -11.60
C GLN A 60 -8.76 3.02 -10.89
N LEU A 61 -8.66 3.28 -9.59
CA LEU A 61 -7.62 2.71 -8.74
C LEU A 61 -7.77 1.19 -8.75
N SER A 62 -6.74 0.50 -9.22
CA SER A 62 -6.72 -0.96 -9.27
C SER A 62 -5.72 -1.52 -8.25
N ARG A 63 -6.26 -2.23 -7.26
CA ARG A 63 -5.46 -3.01 -6.30
C ARG A 63 -4.50 -3.97 -7.00
N GLU A 64 -4.96 -4.63 -8.06
CA GLU A 64 -4.14 -5.58 -8.83
C GLU A 64 -2.92 -4.90 -9.45
N LYS A 65 -3.09 -3.70 -10.02
CA LYS A 65 -1.97 -2.93 -10.59
C LYS A 65 -0.96 -2.53 -9.52
N LEU A 66 -1.42 -2.11 -8.34
CA LEU A 66 -0.55 -1.79 -7.20
C LEU A 66 0.23 -3.03 -6.75
N LEU A 67 -0.47 -4.14 -6.53
CA LEU A 67 0.11 -5.40 -6.10
C LEU A 67 1.16 -5.90 -7.11
N HIS A 68 0.83 -5.92 -8.41
CA HIS A 68 1.76 -6.31 -9.48
C HIS A 68 3.01 -5.43 -9.54
N GLY A 69 2.86 -4.12 -9.39
CA GLY A 69 3.99 -3.18 -9.38
C GLY A 69 4.96 -3.46 -8.22
N ILE A 70 4.43 -3.71 -7.04
CA ILE A 70 5.22 -4.00 -5.83
C ILE A 70 5.84 -5.40 -5.92
N LEU A 71 5.10 -6.42 -6.35
CA LEU A 71 5.62 -7.78 -6.57
C LEU A 71 6.81 -7.79 -7.53
N ARG A 72 6.71 -7.07 -8.64
CA ARG A 72 7.80 -6.95 -9.62
C ARG A 72 9.05 -6.28 -9.03
N ALA A 73 8.88 -5.28 -8.20
CA ALA A 73 10.00 -4.65 -7.49
C ALA A 73 10.66 -5.60 -6.49
N CYS A 74 9.86 -6.42 -5.79
CA CYS A 74 10.31 -7.38 -4.77
C CYS A 74 10.75 -8.74 -5.36
N GLU A 75 10.77 -8.91 -6.68
CA GLU A 75 11.14 -10.18 -7.32
C GLU A 75 12.54 -10.63 -6.89
N LYS A 76 12.68 -11.93 -6.48
CA LYS A 76 13.91 -12.53 -5.96
C LYS A 76 14.46 -11.83 -4.68
N ARG A 77 13.61 -11.09 -3.96
CA ARG A 77 13.95 -10.56 -2.63
C ARG A 77 13.33 -11.43 -1.53
N PRO A 78 13.93 -11.52 -0.35
CA PRO A 78 13.40 -12.32 0.78
C PRO A 78 12.21 -11.63 1.46
N VAL A 79 11.24 -11.19 0.66
CA VAL A 79 10.01 -10.52 1.13
C VAL A 79 8.84 -11.46 0.98
N LYS A 80 8.15 -11.73 2.08
CA LYS A 80 6.96 -12.60 2.09
C LYS A 80 5.78 -11.93 1.38
N LYS A 81 4.98 -12.73 0.66
CA LYS A 81 3.79 -12.23 -0.07
C LYS A 81 2.77 -11.58 0.85
N GLU A 82 2.61 -12.10 2.07
CA GLU A 82 1.71 -11.57 3.09
C GLU A 82 2.10 -10.11 3.45
N ARG A 83 3.42 -9.86 3.58
CA ARG A 83 3.93 -8.52 3.87
C ARG A 83 3.68 -7.54 2.73
N ILE A 84 3.76 -8.01 1.48
CA ILE A 84 3.42 -7.19 0.30
C ILE A 84 1.93 -6.84 0.31
N SER A 85 1.05 -7.81 0.64
CA SER A 85 -0.39 -7.56 0.75
C SER A 85 -0.71 -6.49 1.81
N GLU A 86 -0.10 -6.59 3.00
CA GLU A 86 -0.25 -5.59 4.07
C GLU A 86 0.16 -4.17 3.63
N ILE A 87 1.21 -4.07 2.79
CA ILE A 87 1.65 -2.79 2.25
C ILE A 87 0.63 -2.23 1.27
N VAL A 88 0.07 -3.07 0.40
CA VAL A 88 -1.00 -2.67 -0.53
C VAL A 88 -2.21 -2.16 0.27
N ASP A 89 -2.63 -2.86 1.32
CA ASP A 89 -3.73 -2.46 2.19
C ASP A 89 -3.48 -1.08 2.83
N LYS A 90 -2.25 -0.85 3.31
CA LYS A 90 -1.86 0.46 3.87
C LYS A 90 -1.88 1.58 2.83
N ILE A 91 -1.46 1.30 1.60
CA ILE A 91 -1.48 2.27 0.51
C ILE A 91 -2.92 2.62 0.14
N GLU A 92 -3.79 1.62 -0.01
CA GLU A 92 -5.21 1.83 -0.29
C GLU A 92 -5.88 2.65 0.81
N LEU A 93 -5.62 2.31 2.07
CA LEU A 93 -6.14 3.04 3.21
C LEU A 93 -5.66 4.50 3.23
N ALA A 94 -4.38 4.74 2.95
CA ALA A 94 -3.83 6.08 2.89
C ALA A 94 -4.47 6.92 1.76
N ILE A 95 -4.74 6.28 0.62
CA ILE A 95 -5.41 6.91 -0.50
C ILE A 95 -6.87 7.24 -0.14
N MET A 96 -7.61 6.30 0.44
CA MET A 96 -9.00 6.50 0.88
C MET A 96 -9.11 7.61 1.93
N ASN A 97 -8.21 7.62 2.91
CA ASN A 97 -8.18 8.62 3.97
C ASN A 97 -7.82 10.04 3.46
N SER A 98 -7.29 10.15 2.24
CA SER A 98 -7.05 11.46 1.63
C SER A 98 -8.34 12.23 1.30
N GLY A 99 -9.50 11.55 1.28
CA GLY A 99 -10.81 12.10 0.98
C GLY A 99 -10.96 12.64 -0.45
N LYS A 100 -10.04 12.29 -1.35
CA LYS A 100 -10.03 12.79 -2.73
C LYS A 100 -10.68 11.77 -3.66
N GLU A 101 -11.58 12.24 -4.50
CA GLU A 101 -12.18 11.44 -5.58
C GLU A 101 -11.19 11.22 -6.74
N GLU A 102 -10.28 12.17 -6.97
CA GLU A 102 -9.21 12.04 -7.97
C GLU A 102 -7.83 12.16 -7.34
N ILE A 103 -6.92 11.26 -7.70
CA ILE A 103 -5.53 11.25 -7.23
C ILE A 103 -4.56 11.14 -8.40
N LYS A 104 -3.51 11.95 -8.41
CA LYS A 104 -2.45 11.85 -9.42
C LYS A 104 -1.64 10.58 -9.21
N SER A 105 -1.36 9.84 -10.29
CA SER A 105 -0.54 8.62 -10.26
C SER A 105 0.85 8.87 -9.64
N ARG A 106 1.37 10.10 -9.76
CA ARG A 106 2.61 10.52 -9.11
C ARG A 106 2.54 10.41 -7.58
N LEU A 107 1.45 10.84 -6.98
CA LEU A 107 1.30 10.76 -5.52
C LEU A 107 1.23 9.31 -5.04
N ILE A 108 0.50 8.46 -5.78
CA ILE A 108 0.46 7.01 -5.49
C ILE A 108 1.86 6.41 -5.51
N GLY A 109 2.65 6.72 -6.54
CA GLY A 109 4.02 6.23 -6.64
C GLY A 109 4.92 6.71 -5.50
N GLU A 110 4.73 7.93 -5.01
CA GLU A 110 5.48 8.43 -3.84
C GLU A 110 5.11 7.69 -2.55
N ILE A 111 3.80 7.37 -2.38
CA ILE A 111 3.34 6.54 -1.26
C ILE A 111 3.96 5.13 -1.36
N VAL A 112 3.93 4.51 -2.54
CA VAL A 112 4.55 3.18 -2.77
C VAL A 112 6.04 3.23 -2.45
N MET A 113 6.76 4.22 -2.96
CA MET A 113 8.20 4.38 -2.69
C MET A 113 8.50 4.53 -1.20
N SER A 114 7.70 5.28 -0.45
CA SER A 114 7.88 5.41 0.99
C SER A 114 7.74 4.08 1.73
N GLN A 115 6.79 3.24 1.33
CA GLN A 115 6.59 1.90 1.90
C GLN A 115 7.72 0.93 1.51
N LEU A 116 8.15 0.94 0.25
CA LEU A 116 9.25 0.10 -0.22
C LEU A 116 10.58 0.46 0.44
N LYS A 117 10.82 1.75 0.69
CA LYS A 117 12.03 2.22 1.40
C LYS A 117 12.13 1.68 2.83
N ALA A 118 10.99 1.43 3.48
CA ALA A 118 10.95 0.82 4.81
C ALA A 118 11.01 -0.72 4.76
N LEU A 119 10.78 -1.33 3.59
CA LEU A 119 10.70 -2.77 3.40
C LEU A 119 12.02 -3.39 2.92
N ASP A 120 12.56 -2.87 1.81
CA ASP A 120 13.74 -3.41 1.13
C ASP A 120 14.32 -2.37 0.17
N ASP A 121 15.57 -1.98 0.38
CA ASP A 121 16.24 -0.93 -0.40
C ASP A 121 16.39 -1.28 -1.88
N VAL A 122 16.61 -2.57 -2.20
CA VAL A 122 16.73 -3.01 -3.60
C VAL A 122 15.38 -2.94 -4.30
N ALA A 123 14.30 -3.35 -3.63
CA ALA A 123 12.94 -3.20 -4.17
C ALA A 123 12.58 -1.72 -4.38
N TYR A 124 12.97 -0.86 -3.44
CA TYR A 124 12.82 0.59 -3.59
C TYR A 124 13.53 1.11 -4.84
N VAL A 125 14.83 0.81 -5.01
CA VAL A 125 15.63 1.27 -6.15
C VAL A 125 15.06 0.78 -7.49
N ARG A 126 14.63 -0.48 -7.57
CA ARG A 126 13.97 -1.04 -8.75
C ARG A 126 12.68 -0.31 -9.10
N PHE A 127 11.85 -0.03 -8.11
CA PHE A 127 10.61 0.70 -8.34
C PHE A 127 10.90 2.15 -8.76
N ALA A 128 11.83 2.81 -8.06
CA ALA A 128 12.24 4.18 -8.36
C ALA A 128 12.81 4.32 -9.77
N SER A 129 13.60 3.34 -10.26
CA SER A 129 14.20 3.37 -11.60
C SER A 129 13.16 3.46 -12.73
N VAL A 130 12.00 2.79 -12.55
CA VAL A 130 10.89 2.84 -13.53
C VAL A 130 10.03 4.09 -13.32
N TYR A 131 9.80 4.45 -12.06
CA TYR A 131 8.85 5.48 -11.69
C TYR A 131 9.38 6.90 -11.87
N ARG A 132 10.63 7.19 -11.43
CA ARG A 132 11.23 8.54 -11.46
C ARG A 132 11.75 8.95 -12.84
N ARG A 133 12.02 8.00 -13.76
CA ARG A 133 12.65 8.27 -15.06
C ARG A 133 13.91 9.12 -14.88
N PHE A 134 14.95 8.55 -14.30
CA PHE A 134 16.24 9.20 -14.19
C PHE A 134 16.76 9.59 -15.58
N HIS A 135 17.27 10.81 -15.70
CA HIS A 135 17.81 11.32 -16.96
C HIS A 135 19.21 10.79 -17.24
N ASP A 136 19.98 10.51 -16.19
CA ASP A 136 21.34 10.00 -16.26
C ASP A 136 21.68 9.10 -15.08
N ALA A 137 22.86 8.49 -15.15
CA ALA A 137 23.36 7.61 -14.10
C ALA A 137 23.67 8.36 -12.79
N THR A 138 23.99 9.65 -12.87
CA THR A 138 24.37 10.48 -11.71
C THR A 138 23.18 10.63 -10.76
N GLN A 139 22.02 10.99 -11.30
CA GLN A 139 20.77 11.11 -10.51
C GLN A 139 20.37 9.77 -9.87
N PHE A 140 20.63 8.66 -10.56
CA PHE A 140 20.40 7.34 -9.98
C PHE A 140 21.37 7.04 -8.83
N MET A 141 22.63 7.37 -8.97
CA MET A 141 23.64 7.19 -7.91
C MET A 141 23.33 8.03 -6.68
N GLU A 142 22.96 9.30 -6.86
CA GLU A 142 22.52 10.16 -5.76
C GLU A 142 21.37 9.58 -4.96
N GLU A 143 20.39 8.96 -5.65
CA GLU A 143 19.25 8.32 -4.97
C GLU A 143 19.70 7.10 -4.15
N VAL A 144 20.68 6.33 -4.66
CA VAL A 144 21.26 5.18 -3.93
C VAL A 144 22.11 5.64 -2.74
N GLU A 145 22.88 6.70 -2.87
CA GLU A 145 23.68 7.28 -1.77
C GLU A 145 22.78 7.83 -0.66
N ASN A 146 21.68 8.47 -1.02
CA ASN A 146 20.67 8.94 -0.06
C ASN A 146 19.99 7.82 0.75
N LEU A 147 20.02 6.58 0.26
CA LEU A 147 19.57 5.42 1.04
C LEU A 147 20.62 5.03 2.09
N LYS A 148 21.90 4.95 1.71
CA LYS A 148 23.00 4.56 2.59
C LYS A 148 23.21 5.54 3.74
N SER A 149 23.16 6.84 3.49
CA SER A 149 23.36 7.87 4.52
C SER A 149 22.31 7.79 5.62
N LYS A 150 21.07 7.41 5.31
CA LYS A 150 20.00 7.24 6.32
C LYS A 150 20.16 5.98 7.17
N GLU A 151 20.78 4.92 6.66
CA GLU A 151 21.11 3.74 7.46
C GLU A 151 22.21 4.02 8.47
N ILE A 152 23.23 4.76 8.06
CA ILE A 152 24.31 5.18 8.96
C ILE A 152 23.76 6.04 10.10
N VAL A 153 22.88 7.01 9.79
CA VAL A 153 22.25 7.86 10.81
C VAL A 153 21.34 7.03 11.73
N LYS A 154 20.57 6.07 11.22
CA LYS A 154 19.76 5.16 12.05
C LYS A 154 20.62 4.26 12.93
N ALA A 155 21.74 3.75 12.41
CA ALA A 155 22.69 2.96 13.17
C ALA A 155 23.34 3.78 14.31
N ILE A 156 23.73 5.03 14.04
CA ILE A 156 24.28 5.95 15.04
C ILE A 156 23.27 6.28 16.13
N ILE A 157 22.01 6.55 15.76
CA ILE A 157 20.93 6.84 16.73
C ILE A 157 20.63 5.59 17.57
N LYS A 158 20.59 4.39 16.98
CA LYS A 158 20.38 3.14 17.71
C LYS A 158 21.55 2.81 18.64
N TRP A 159 22.78 3.12 18.22
CA TRP A 159 23.97 2.96 19.07
C TRP A 159 24.02 3.99 20.21
N GLY A 160 23.55 5.21 19.96
CA GLY A 160 23.45 6.26 20.98
C GLY A 160 22.38 6.02 22.03
N SER A 161 21.31 5.26 21.72
CA SER A 161 20.26 4.91 22.68
C SER A 161 20.63 3.75 23.60
N ASP A 162 21.56 2.89 23.20
CA ASP A 162 21.99 1.71 23.98
C ASP A 162 23.20 1.96 24.90
N LYS A 163 23.85 3.14 24.82
CA LYS A 163 24.96 3.51 25.67
C LYS A 163 24.91 4.98 26.08
N TYR A 164 24.11 5.28 27.08
CA TYR A 164 24.42 6.37 28.00
C TYR A 164 25.68 5.97 28.78
N TYR A 165 26.83 6.42 28.37
CA TYR A 165 28.15 6.45 28.99
C TYR A 165 29.23 6.04 28.00
N LEU A 166 29.66 7.00 27.18
CA LEU A 166 31.06 7.14 26.81
C LEU A 166 31.26 8.49 26.09
N SER A 167 31.72 9.44 26.93
CA SER A 167 32.59 10.59 26.61
C SER A 167 32.43 11.30 25.26
N GLY A 168 32.09 12.58 25.37
CA GLY A 168 32.01 13.61 24.31
C GLY A 168 33.27 13.85 23.48
N LEU A 169 34.23 12.95 23.44
CA LEU A 169 35.49 13.08 22.64
C LEU A 169 35.36 12.53 21.22
N ILE A 170 34.56 11.48 20.99
CA ILE A 170 34.42 10.88 19.64
C ILE A 170 33.55 11.74 18.72
N PHE A 171 32.59 12.48 19.28
CA PHE A 171 31.69 13.33 18.49
C PHE A 171 32.37 14.55 17.89
N LYS A 172 33.45 15.07 18.54
CA LYS A 172 34.21 16.20 18.04
C LYS A 172 35.13 15.86 16.86
N GLU A 173 35.67 14.65 16.80
CA GLU A 173 36.57 14.24 15.71
C GLU A 173 35.82 13.92 14.41
N LEU A 174 34.57 13.43 14.47
CA LEU A 174 33.76 13.14 13.28
C LEU A 174 33.25 14.42 12.59
N ILE A 175 32.94 15.46 13.37
CA ILE A 175 32.48 16.75 12.81
C ILE A 175 33.65 17.53 12.16
N LEU A 176 34.86 17.35 12.66
CA LEU A 176 36.05 18.04 12.14
C LEU A 176 36.68 17.41 10.90
N LYS A 177 36.31 16.17 10.57
CA LYS A 177 36.81 15.45 9.37
C LYS A 177 35.88 15.47 8.17
N GLY A 178 34.74 16.16 8.23
CA GLY A 178 33.92 16.45 7.06
C GLY A 178 33.33 15.20 6.37
N VAL A 179 32.96 14.14 7.11
CA VAL A 179 32.31 12.93 6.59
C VAL A 179 30.85 12.93 6.99
#